data_5533e32be2690295ddce803b974350bf
#
_entry.id   5533e32be2690295ddce803b974350bf
#
_cell.length_a   1.000
_cell.length_b   1.000
_cell.length_c   1.000
_cell.angle_alpha   90.00
_cell.angle_beta   90.00
_cell.angle_gamma   90.00
#
_symmetry.space_group_name_H-M   'P 1'
#
loop_
_entity.id
_entity.type
_entity.pdbx_description
1 polymer ?
#
loop_
_entity_poly.entity_id
_entity_poly.type
_entity_poly.pdbx_seq_one_letter_code
_entity_poly.pdbx_strand_id
1 'polypeptide(L)'
;MAMTIDVQVVSAEGSIYSGAADMVVAPGEMGELGILPRHAPLLTGLRPGELRIIHGAETEYLFVNGGVLEIQPHLVTVLADSAERATDIDEAKAMAAKQAAEARMAGQADRMEYAAAQAELLEQIARLKTVQRLREQGLLR
;
A
#
# COMPACT_ATOMS: atom_id res chain seq x y z
N MET A 1 -24.08 -12.07 -14.33
CA MET A 1 -22.62 -12.08 -14.43
C MET A 1 -22.04 -10.99 -13.54
N ALA A 2 -21.11 -11.37 -12.69
CA ALA A 2 -20.41 -10.39 -11.88
C ALA A 2 -19.48 -9.53 -12.79
N MET A 3 -19.57 -8.23 -12.64
CA MET A 3 -18.66 -7.32 -13.31
C MET A 3 -17.36 -7.24 -12.53
N THR A 4 -16.26 -7.25 -13.23
CA THR A 4 -14.94 -7.11 -12.63
C THR A 4 -14.18 -5.95 -13.29
N ILE A 5 -13.17 -5.49 -12.59
CA ILE A 5 -12.20 -4.54 -13.10
C ILE A 5 -10.83 -5.19 -13.05
N ASP A 6 -10.02 -4.99 -14.08
CA ASP A 6 -8.67 -5.52 -14.08
C ASP A 6 -7.76 -4.65 -13.22
N VAL A 7 -6.83 -5.29 -12.52
CA VAL A 7 -5.91 -4.62 -11.61
C VAL A 7 -4.49 -5.04 -11.94
N GLN A 8 -3.61 -4.05 -12.04
CA GLN A 8 -2.17 -4.26 -12.19
C GLN A 8 -1.45 -3.47 -11.11
N VAL A 9 -0.59 -4.13 -10.38
CA VAL A 9 0.27 -3.49 -9.38
C VAL A 9 1.71 -3.72 -9.79
N VAL A 10 2.42 -2.64 -10.09
CA VAL A 10 3.77 -2.66 -10.62
C VAL A 10 4.66 -1.76 -9.76
N SER A 11 5.87 -2.21 -9.50
CA SER A 11 6.92 -1.40 -8.90
C SER A 11 8.17 -1.41 -9.79
N ALA A 12 9.21 -0.71 -9.37
CA ALA A 12 10.49 -0.72 -10.10
C ALA A 12 11.08 -2.12 -10.23
N GLU A 13 10.71 -3.03 -9.33
CA GLU A 13 11.21 -4.42 -9.31
C GLU A 13 10.40 -5.35 -10.21
N GLY A 14 9.28 -4.89 -10.76
CA GLY A 14 8.44 -5.65 -11.66
C GLY A 14 6.98 -5.70 -11.23
N SER A 15 6.23 -6.62 -11.82
CA SER A 15 4.82 -6.83 -11.52
C SER A 15 4.67 -7.61 -10.21
N ILE A 16 3.88 -7.05 -9.30
CA ILE A 16 3.59 -7.67 -8.00
C ILE A 16 2.26 -8.42 -8.05
N TYR A 17 1.29 -7.88 -8.78
CA TYR A 17 -0.04 -8.47 -8.90
C TYR A 17 -0.65 -8.12 -10.25
N SER A 18 -1.40 -9.07 -10.82
CA SER A 18 -2.20 -8.87 -12.01
C SER A 18 -3.40 -9.80 -11.95
N GLY A 19 -4.60 -9.27 -12.11
CA GLY A 19 -5.83 -10.07 -12.07
C GLY A 19 -7.08 -9.23 -12.07
N ALA A 20 -8.24 -9.89 -12.04
CA ALA A 20 -9.54 -9.26 -11.99
C ALA A 20 -9.99 -9.08 -10.54
N ALA A 21 -10.76 -8.04 -10.28
CA ALA A 21 -11.29 -7.75 -8.95
C ALA A 21 -12.74 -7.29 -9.02
N ASP A 22 -13.47 -7.53 -7.95
CA ASP A 22 -14.82 -6.97 -7.76
C ASP A 22 -14.72 -5.55 -7.21
N MET A 23 -13.71 -5.29 -6.40
CA MET A 23 -13.46 -3.98 -5.80
C MET A 23 -11.98 -3.85 -5.42
N VAL A 24 -11.47 -2.65 -5.52
CA VAL A 24 -10.13 -2.31 -5.05
C VAL A 24 -10.24 -1.18 -4.04
N VAL A 25 -9.54 -1.30 -2.92
CA VAL A 25 -9.44 -0.23 -1.92
C VAL A 25 -7.99 0.21 -1.84
N ALA A 26 -7.75 1.47 -2.11
CA ALA A 26 -6.39 2.02 -2.25
C ALA A 26 -6.15 3.21 -1.32
N PRO A 27 -4.91 3.38 -0.81
CA PRO A 27 -4.58 4.49 0.09
C PRO A 27 -4.21 5.76 -0.70
N GLY A 28 -5.23 6.48 -1.19
CA GLY A 28 -5.03 7.73 -1.91
C GLY A 28 -4.49 8.85 -1.03
N GLU A 29 -3.87 9.85 -1.65
CA GLU A 29 -3.35 11.02 -0.94
C GLU A 29 -4.40 11.78 -0.15
N MET A 30 -5.61 11.84 -0.70
CA MET A 30 -6.72 12.56 -0.08
C MET A 30 -7.58 11.67 0.81
N GLY A 31 -7.20 10.42 0.98
CA GLY A 31 -7.91 9.44 1.76
C GLY A 31 -8.08 8.12 1.02
N GLU A 32 -8.62 7.14 1.72
CA GLU A 32 -8.87 5.81 1.15
C GLU A 32 -9.92 5.88 0.05
N LEU A 33 -9.64 5.21 -1.07
CA LEU A 33 -10.52 5.16 -2.24
C LEU A 33 -11.06 3.75 -2.42
N GLY A 34 -12.39 3.63 -2.56
CA GLY A 34 -13.03 2.38 -2.99
C GLY A 34 -13.31 2.45 -4.48
N ILE A 35 -12.82 1.49 -5.25
CA ILE A 35 -12.89 1.48 -6.70
C ILE A 35 -13.70 0.27 -7.17
N LEU A 36 -14.83 0.54 -7.80
CA LEU A 36 -15.69 -0.49 -8.39
C LEU A 36 -15.53 -0.50 -9.91
N PRO A 37 -15.93 -1.59 -10.59
CA PRO A 37 -15.95 -1.63 -12.05
C PRO A 37 -16.71 -0.43 -12.62
N ARG A 38 -16.22 0.10 -13.73
CA ARG A 38 -16.73 1.31 -14.41
C ARG A 38 -16.56 2.60 -13.62
N HIS A 39 -15.62 2.62 -12.66
CA HIS A 39 -15.28 3.84 -11.95
C HIS A 39 -14.84 4.93 -12.94
N ALA A 40 -15.22 6.17 -12.67
CA ALA A 40 -14.80 7.30 -13.49
C ALA A 40 -13.28 7.42 -13.52
N PRO A 41 -12.69 7.85 -14.64
CA PRO A 41 -11.24 8.02 -14.73
C PRO A 41 -10.70 8.97 -13.65
N LEU A 42 -9.59 8.57 -13.03
CA LEU A 42 -8.94 9.36 -11.99
C LEU A 42 -7.44 9.05 -11.98
N LEU A 43 -6.64 10.07 -11.78
CA LEU A 43 -5.20 9.95 -11.55
C LEU A 43 -4.89 10.63 -10.23
N THR A 44 -4.30 9.91 -9.29
CA THR A 44 -3.99 10.46 -7.97
C THR A 44 -2.73 9.83 -7.41
N GLY A 45 -2.09 10.54 -6.47
CA GLY A 45 -0.98 9.98 -5.72
C GLY A 45 -1.45 9.01 -4.65
N LEU A 46 -0.54 8.18 -4.18
CA LEU A 46 -0.75 7.21 -3.11
C LEU A 46 0.10 7.57 -1.90
N ARG A 47 -0.47 7.33 -0.72
CA ARG A 47 0.29 7.37 0.54
C ARG A 47 0.79 5.96 0.86
N PRO A 48 1.83 5.83 1.69
CA PRO A 48 2.16 4.52 2.25
C PRO A 48 0.94 3.94 2.95
N GLY A 49 0.56 2.72 2.59
CA GLY A 49 -0.62 2.10 3.15
C GLY A 49 -0.96 0.76 2.53
N GLU A 50 -2.12 0.28 2.90
CA GLU A 50 -2.64 -1.02 2.49
C GLU A 50 -3.51 -0.90 1.25
N LEU A 51 -3.20 -1.73 0.26
CA LEU A 51 -4.02 -1.93 -0.92
C LEU A 51 -4.78 -3.25 -0.76
N ARG A 52 -6.09 -3.23 -0.93
CA ARG A 52 -6.93 -4.44 -0.86
C ARG A 52 -7.55 -4.69 -2.22
N ILE A 53 -7.38 -5.91 -2.70
CA ILE A 53 -7.97 -6.36 -3.97
C ILE A 53 -8.95 -7.48 -3.65
N ILE A 54 -10.22 -7.22 -3.84
CA ILE A 54 -11.29 -8.11 -3.43
C ILE A 54 -11.86 -8.81 -4.66
N HIS A 55 -11.86 -10.14 -4.64
CA HIS A 55 -12.42 -10.96 -5.71
C HIS A 55 -13.17 -12.15 -5.10
N GLY A 56 -14.50 -12.08 -5.12
CA GLY A 56 -15.34 -13.08 -4.49
C GLY A 56 -15.13 -13.13 -2.99
N ALA A 57 -14.84 -14.32 -2.48
CA ALA A 57 -14.55 -14.53 -1.06
C ALA A 57 -13.09 -14.27 -0.71
N GLU A 58 -12.25 -14.00 -1.71
CA GLU A 58 -10.81 -13.81 -1.50
C GLU A 58 -10.46 -12.33 -1.52
N THR A 59 -9.54 -11.95 -0.65
CA THR A 59 -8.96 -10.61 -0.62
C THR A 59 -7.45 -10.72 -0.58
N GLU A 60 -6.80 -10.05 -1.53
CA GLU A 60 -5.35 -9.92 -1.54
C GLU A 60 -4.98 -8.62 -0.85
N TYR A 61 -4.07 -8.70 0.11
CA TYR A 61 -3.59 -7.54 0.87
C TYR A 61 -2.14 -7.27 0.48
N LEU A 62 -1.89 -6.05 0.00
CA LEU A 62 -0.55 -5.59 -0.34
C LEU A 62 -0.24 -4.31 0.43
N PHE A 63 1.01 -4.18 0.85
CA PHE A 63 1.51 -2.90 1.32
C PHE A 63 2.12 -2.16 0.12
N VAL A 64 1.73 -0.90 -0.07
CA VAL A 64 2.35 -0.02 -1.08
C VAL A 64 2.98 1.18 -0.37
N ASN A 65 4.19 1.54 -0.79
CA ASN A 65 4.91 2.67 -0.23
C ASN A 65 4.89 3.84 -1.21
N GLY A 66 3.73 4.50 -1.29
CA GLY A 66 3.58 5.63 -2.19
C GLY A 66 3.48 5.23 -3.66
N GLY A 67 3.49 6.23 -4.51
CA GLY A 67 3.40 6.05 -5.96
C GLY A 67 2.19 6.76 -6.54
N VAL A 68 1.71 6.24 -7.67
CA VAL A 68 0.60 6.81 -8.43
C VAL A 68 -0.44 5.75 -8.72
N LEU A 69 -1.70 6.15 -8.63
CA LEU A 69 -2.86 5.33 -8.94
C LEU A 69 -3.56 5.92 -10.16
N GLU A 70 -3.74 5.10 -11.18
CA GLU A 70 -4.54 5.45 -12.35
C GLU A 70 -5.78 4.57 -12.41
N ILE A 71 -6.95 5.19 -12.46
CA ILE A 71 -8.22 4.48 -12.55
C ILE A 71 -8.83 4.76 -13.92
N GLN A 72 -9.15 3.69 -14.64
CA GLN A 72 -9.96 3.71 -15.84
C GLN A 72 -11.18 2.81 -15.62
N PRO A 73 -12.25 2.94 -16.42
CA PRO A 73 -13.47 2.16 -16.16
C PRO A 73 -13.29 0.64 -16.10
N HIS A 74 -12.26 0.11 -16.78
CA HIS A 74 -12.01 -1.33 -16.85
C HIS A 74 -10.63 -1.76 -16.33
N LEU A 75 -9.80 -0.80 -15.92
CA LEU A 75 -8.43 -1.10 -15.47
C LEU A 75 -7.99 -0.15 -14.36
N VAL A 76 -7.46 -0.72 -13.31
CA VAL A 76 -6.77 0.03 -12.24
C VAL A 76 -5.29 -0.29 -12.34
N THR A 77 -4.46 0.74 -12.46
CA THR A 77 -3.01 0.58 -12.47
C THR A 77 -2.41 1.25 -11.26
N VAL A 78 -1.69 0.49 -10.46
CA VAL A 78 -0.93 0.98 -9.33
C VAL A 78 0.55 0.95 -9.69
N LEU A 79 1.16 2.13 -9.79
CA LEU A 79 2.59 2.29 -10.02
C LEU A 79 3.21 2.67 -8.69
N ALA A 80 3.58 1.67 -7.91
CA ALA A 80 4.08 1.88 -6.56
C ALA A 80 5.57 2.18 -6.55
N ASP A 81 6.01 3.03 -5.65
CA ASP A 81 7.45 3.24 -5.42
C ASP A 81 8.07 1.94 -4.92
N SER A 82 7.39 1.26 -4.01
CA SER A 82 7.66 -0.13 -3.67
C SER A 82 6.36 -0.79 -3.21
N ALA A 83 6.29 -2.11 -3.36
CA ALA A 83 5.12 -2.87 -2.96
C ALA A 83 5.53 -4.27 -2.53
N GLU A 84 4.80 -4.82 -1.58
CA GLU A 84 5.00 -6.19 -1.14
C GLU A 84 3.67 -6.78 -0.66
N ARG A 85 3.56 -8.11 -0.72
CA ARG A 85 2.39 -8.79 -0.15
C ARG A 85 2.45 -8.66 1.36
N ALA A 86 1.30 -8.41 1.97
CA ALA A 86 1.24 -8.23 3.41
C ALA A 86 1.80 -9.43 4.19
N THR A 87 1.61 -10.63 3.66
CA THR A 87 2.14 -11.86 4.26
C THR A 87 3.68 -11.94 4.23
N ASP A 88 4.32 -11.16 3.36
CA ASP A 88 5.78 -11.16 3.20
C ASP A 88 6.46 -10.08 4.05
N ILE A 89 5.70 -9.25 4.76
CA ILE A 89 6.25 -8.19 5.61
C ILE A 89 6.97 -8.82 6.82
N ASP A 90 8.24 -8.45 6.96
CA ASP A 90 9.03 -8.82 8.14
C ASP A 90 8.77 -7.80 9.26
N GLU A 91 7.93 -8.20 10.21
CA GLU A 91 7.51 -7.34 11.33
C GLU A 91 8.68 -6.90 12.21
N ALA A 92 9.60 -7.82 12.49
CA ALA A 92 10.76 -7.49 13.32
C ALA A 92 11.67 -6.46 12.64
N LYS A 93 11.88 -6.63 11.33
CA LYS A 93 12.67 -5.68 10.53
C LYS A 93 11.98 -4.32 10.44
N ALA A 94 10.66 -4.30 10.28
CA ALA A 94 9.88 -3.06 10.24
C ALA A 94 9.94 -2.33 11.60
N MET A 95 9.84 -3.07 12.70
CA MET A 95 9.94 -2.49 14.05
C MET A 95 11.33 -1.89 14.30
N ALA A 96 12.40 -2.58 13.90
CA ALA A 96 13.76 -2.07 14.04
C ALA A 96 13.97 -0.81 13.20
N ALA A 97 13.47 -0.79 11.96
CA ALA A 97 13.56 0.37 11.08
C ALA A 97 12.77 1.55 11.63
N LYS A 98 11.60 1.31 12.22
CA LYS A 98 10.82 2.35 12.89
C LYS A 98 11.59 2.99 14.04
N GLN A 99 12.19 2.18 14.91
CA GLN A 99 12.97 2.65 16.06
C GLN A 99 14.20 3.44 15.59
N ALA A 100 14.87 2.97 14.55
CA ALA A 100 16.01 3.68 13.97
C ALA A 100 15.61 5.04 13.39
N ALA A 101 14.47 5.13 12.72
CA ALA A 101 13.96 6.40 12.19
C ALA A 101 13.60 7.38 13.30
N GLU A 102 12.95 6.90 14.37
CA GLU A 102 12.62 7.72 15.53
C GLU A 102 13.90 8.27 16.19
N ALA A 103 14.93 7.45 16.33
CA ALA A 103 16.21 7.88 16.91
C ALA A 103 16.89 8.95 16.04
N ARG A 104 16.85 8.80 14.72
CA ARG A 104 17.39 9.81 13.79
C ARG A 104 16.66 11.14 13.90
N MET A 105 15.33 11.11 14.06
CA MET A 105 14.52 12.32 14.23
C MET A 105 14.78 13.01 15.57
N ALA A 106 15.09 12.26 16.61
CA ALA A 106 15.39 12.79 17.93
C ALA A 106 16.80 13.38 18.01
N GLY A 107 17.69 13.05 17.06
CA GLY A 107 19.05 13.57 16.99
C GLY A 107 19.08 14.97 16.37
N GLN A 108 20.30 15.55 16.29
CA GLN A 108 20.51 16.86 15.67
C GLN A 108 20.73 16.70 14.16
N ALA A 109 19.72 16.17 13.49
CA ALA A 109 19.74 16.01 12.04
C ALA A 109 19.42 17.34 11.35
N ASP A 110 19.99 17.57 10.15
CA ASP A 110 19.56 18.68 9.32
C ASP A 110 18.15 18.43 8.76
N ARG A 111 17.61 19.44 8.03
CA ARG A 111 16.26 19.34 7.47
C ARG A 111 16.07 18.14 6.54
N MET A 112 17.08 17.85 5.71
CA MET A 112 16.97 16.75 4.74
C MET A 112 17.00 15.40 5.45
N GLU A 113 17.89 15.25 6.42
CA GLU A 113 17.97 14.02 7.22
C GLU A 113 16.71 13.81 8.04
N TYR A 114 16.17 14.86 8.62
CA TYR A 114 14.94 14.81 9.38
C TYR A 114 13.76 14.40 8.48
N ALA A 115 13.64 15.03 7.30
CA ALA A 115 12.57 14.70 6.35
C ALA A 115 12.67 13.25 5.85
N ALA A 116 13.88 12.77 5.57
CA ALA A 116 14.11 11.38 5.16
C ALA A 116 13.72 10.40 6.29
N ALA A 117 14.13 10.72 7.52
CA ALA A 117 13.78 9.89 8.68
C ALA A 117 12.28 9.88 8.94
N GLN A 118 11.61 11.02 8.77
CA GLN A 118 10.17 11.13 8.92
C GLN A 118 9.43 10.29 7.88
N ALA A 119 9.88 10.32 6.62
CA ALA A 119 9.30 9.51 5.55
C ALA A 119 9.47 8.01 5.85
N GLU A 120 10.64 7.60 6.31
CA GLU A 120 10.92 6.22 6.72
C GLU A 120 10.03 5.79 7.89
N LEU A 121 9.87 6.67 8.87
CA LEU A 121 9.01 6.40 10.02
C LEU A 121 7.57 6.15 9.59
N LEU A 122 7.03 7.01 8.71
CA LEU A 122 5.66 6.86 8.20
C LEU A 122 5.49 5.54 7.43
N GLU A 123 6.48 5.18 6.63
CA GLU A 123 6.48 3.90 5.91
C GLU A 123 6.40 2.72 6.86
N GLN A 124 7.25 2.71 7.90
CA GLN A 124 7.29 1.59 8.82
C GLN A 124 6.05 1.51 9.71
N ILE A 125 5.49 2.65 10.09
CA ILE A 125 4.22 2.69 10.81
C ILE A 125 3.11 2.08 9.95
N ALA A 126 3.06 2.42 8.65
CA ALA A 126 2.06 1.88 7.73
C ALA A 126 2.21 0.36 7.55
N ARG A 127 3.45 -0.14 7.44
CA ARG A 127 3.72 -1.59 7.37
C ARG A 127 3.24 -2.32 8.61
N LEU A 128 3.57 -1.78 9.79
CA LEU A 128 3.17 -2.39 11.05
C LEU A 128 1.66 -2.37 11.24
N LYS A 129 1.00 -1.30 10.83
CA LYS A 129 -0.47 -1.22 10.83
C LYS A 129 -1.09 -2.31 9.95
N THR A 130 -0.53 -2.53 8.78
CA THR A 130 -1.01 -3.57 7.85
C THR A 130 -0.93 -4.95 8.50
N VAL A 131 0.22 -5.29 9.09
CA VAL A 131 0.42 -6.57 9.78
C VAL A 131 -0.54 -6.72 10.95
N GLN A 132 -0.66 -5.69 11.79
CA GLN A 132 -1.54 -5.70 12.95
C GLN A 132 -2.99 -5.90 12.55
N ARG A 133 -3.43 -5.19 11.53
CA ARG A 133 -4.81 -5.29 11.02
C ARG A 133 -5.14 -6.68 10.51
N LEU A 134 -4.22 -7.30 9.77
CA LEU A 134 -4.39 -8.67 9.30
C LEU A 134 -4.43 -9.67 10.45
N ARG A 135 -3.61 -9.45 11.46
CA ARG A 135 -3.58 -10.30 12.65
C ARG A 135 -4.90 -10.21 13.42
N GLU A 136 -5.45 -9.01 13.57
CA GLU A 136 -6.74 -8.80 14.22
C GLU A 136 -7.89 -9.46 13.47
N GLN A 137 -7.78 -9.55 12.16
CA GLN A 137 -8.77 -10.23 11.31
C GLN A 137 -8.56 -11.75 11.22
N GLY A 138 -7.55 -12.29 11.90
CA GLY A 138 -7.25 -13.71 11.90
C GLY A 138 -6.56 -14.21 10.64
N LEU A 139 -6.08 -13.31 9.78
CA LEU A 139 -5.43 -13.65 8.51
C LEU A 139 -3.93 -13.89 8.64
N LEU A 140 -3.32 -13.38 9.71
CA LEU A 140 -1.93 -13.63 10.09
C LEU A 140 -1.86 -14.05 11.56
N ARG A 141 -0.88 -14.90 11.87
CA ARG A 141 -0.61 -15.35 13.23
C ARG A 141 0.35 -14.43 13.97
#